data_c0e924b899fd52e91b872f62adff7e55
#
_entry.id   c0e924b899fd52e91b872f62adff7e55
#
_cell.length_a   1.000
_cell.length_b   1.000
_cell.length_c   1.000
_cell.angle_alpha   90.00
_cell.angle_beta   90.00
_cell.angle_gamma   90.00
#
_symmetry.space_group_name_H-M   'P 1'
#
loop_
_entity.id
_entity.type
_entity.pdbx_description
1 polymer ?
#
loop_
_entity_poly.entity_id
_entity_poly.type
_entity_poly.pdbx_seq_one_letter_code
_entity_poly.pdbx_strand_id
1 'polypeptide(L)'
;YILEGSGKLLRPMLVLLSAKTCGSVTPETYSGAISMELLHNASLIHDEVVDDTYERRGRSSINARWTNKIAVLSGDYMLSNALISATKTNSLPVLKAVSNIGMELSDGEVLQLTNARQSKSTEEDYLKVVRKKTAMLFFFFCEVGGLTANATENELECLKNFGEYMGICFQIKDDIFDYYQDIEIGKPTANDLQDGKVTLPLIYAIQNSTNGKREEIMAIIDSKDFTRVNVDLVMNFAIEKGGLEYASKRMEDFKALAIQQLTSFPESEAKQALIKCAEFASARKI
;
A
#
# COMPACT_ATOMS: atom_id res chain seq x y z
N TYR A 1 -20.98 10.68 -2.53
CA TYR A 1 -20.34 9.94 -3.65
C TYR A 1 -19.03 9.27 -3.20
N ILE A 2 -18.10 10.03 -2.60
CA ILE A 2 -16.78 9.51 -2.17
C ILE A 2 -16.93 8.40 -1.12
N LEU A 3 -17.76 8.62 -0.10
CA LEU A 3 -17.94 7.71 1.04
C LEU A 3 -18.97 6.58 0.78
N GLU A 4 -19.69 6.63 -0.33
CA GLU A 4 -20.64 5.58 -0.72
C GLU A 4 -19.97 4.30 -1.24
N GLY A 5 -18.70 4.36 -1.64
CA GLY A 5 -17.93 3.21 -2.06
C GLY A 5 -17.50 2.38 -0.87
N SER A 6 -18.25 1.32 -0.54
CA SER A 6 -17.90 0.40 0.53
C SER A 6 -16.62 -0.38 0.22
N GLY A 7 -15.48 0.12 0.70
CA GLY A 7 -14.26 -0.69 0.81
C GLY A 7 -14.40 -1.75 1.92
N LYS A 8 -13.44 -2.67 2.01
CA LYS A 8 -13.40 -3.72 3.05
C LYS A 8 -13.13 -3.15 4.46
N LEU A 9 -13.01 -1.81 4.61
CA LEU A 9 -12.75 -1.08 5.86
C LEU A 9 -11.57 -1.65 6.68
N LEU A 10 -10.60 -2.25 6.00
CA LEU A 10 -9.43 -2.87 6.64
C LEU A 10 -8.65 -1.85 7.48
N ARG A 11 -8.57 -0.61 7.02
CA ARG A 11 -7.77 0.45 7.65
C ARG A 11 -8.32 0.87 9.00
N PRO A 12 -9.58 1.36 9.13
CA PRO A 12 -10.15 1.66 10.44
C PRO A 12 -10.19 0.43 11.34
N MET A 13 -10.37 -0.77 10.78
CA MET A 13 -10.32 -2.03 11.54
C MET A 13 -8.94 -2.26 12.16
N LEU A 14 -7.84 -1.97 11.46
CA LEU A 14 -6.49 -2.09 12.02
C LEU A 14 -6.27 -1.13 13.20
N VAL A 15 -6.76 0.11 13.12
CA VAL A 15 -6.70 1.05 14.26
C VAL A 15 -7.43 0.48 15.47
N LEU A 16 -8.67 0.01 15.28
CA LEU A 16 -9.50 -0.54 16.37
C LEU A 16 -8.91 -1.82 16.96
N LEU A 17 -8.41 -2.73 16.12
CA LEU A 17 -7.81 -3.99 16.57
C LEU A 17 -6.50 -3.76 17.31
N SER A 18 -5.64 -2.84 16.84
CA SER A 18 -4.41 -2.47 17.52
C SER A 18 -4.69 -1.88 18.90
N ALA A 19 -5.66 -0.97 19.00
CA ALA A 19 -6.09 -0.45 20.30
C ALA A 19 -6.61 -1.57 21.22
N LYS A 20 -7.45 -2.47 20.69
CA LYS A 20 -8.03 -3.56 21.48
C LYS A 20 -6.99 -4.59 21.91
N THR A 21 -5.90 -4.74 21.18
CA THR A 21 -4.80 -5.66 21.54
C THR A 21 -3.97 -5.13 22.72
N CYS A 22 -3.83 -3.80 22.86
CA CYS A 22 -3.13 -3.16 23.98
C CYS A 22 -4.04 -2.83 25.16
N GLY A 23 -5.36 -2.77 24.96
CA GLY A 23 -6.28 -2.36 26.02
C GLY A 23 -7.73 -2.28 25.56
N SER A 24 -8.30 -1.09 25.53
CA SER A 24 -9.70 -0.85 25.16
C SER A 24 -9.83 0.15 24.02
N VAL A 25 -10.86 -0.03 23.21
CA VAL A 25 -11.30 0.96 22.23
C VAL A 25 -12.04 2.08 22.94
N THR A 26 -11.62 3.32 22.73
CA THR A 26 -12.18 4.53 23.34
C THR A 26 -12.79 5.45 22.28
N PRO A 27 -13.52 6.51 22.66
CA PRO A 27 -13.98 7.55 21.70
C PRO A 27 -12.82 8.18 20.91
N GLU A 28 -11.64 8.30 21.53
CA GLU A 28 -10.41 8.79 20.91
C GLU A 28 -9.93 7.83 19.84
N THR A 29 -10.03 6.50 20.06
CA THR A 29 -9.70 5.49 19.06
C THR A 29 -10.61 5.61 17.82
N TYR A 30 -11.90 5.82 18.00
CA TYR A 30 -12.81 6.07 16.87
C TYR A 30 -12.44 7.35 16.12
N SER A 31 -12.12 8.43 16.84
CA SER A 31 -11.68 9.69 16.22
C SER A 31 -10.39 9.51 15.43
N GLY A 32 -9.43 8.74 15.95
CA GLY A 32 -8.21 8.35 15.26
C GLY A 32 -8.50 7.53 14.00
N ALA A 33 -9.35 6.51 14.10
CA ALA A 33 -9.73 5.66 12.96
C ALA A 33 -10.43 6.46 11.83
N ILE A 34 -11.32 7.39 12.19
CA ILE A 34 -11.98 8.30 11.24
C ILE A 34 -10.94 9.21 10.58
N SER A 35 -10.04 9.82 11.38
CA SER A 35 -8.97 10.66 10.85
C SER A 35 -8.14 9.94 9.79
N MET A 36 -7.72 8.71 10.09
CA MET A 36 -6.90 7.90 9.21
C MET A 36 -7.61 7.52 7.91
N GLU A 37 -8.88 7.15 7.97
CA GLU A 37 -9.68 6.81 6.79
C GLU A 37 -9.93 8.03 5.91
N LEU A 38 -10.24 9.20 6.51
CA LEU A 38 -10.44 10.44 5.77
C LEU A 38 -9.15 10.91 5.08
N LEU A 39 -8.00 10.84 5.77
CA LEU A 39 -6.71 11.19 5.20
C LEU A 39 -6.38 10.30 4.00
N HIS A 40 -6.55 8.99 4.15
CA HIS A 40 -6.29 8.08 3.04
C HIS A 40 -7.23 8.31 1.85
N ASN A 41 -8.53 8.56 2.09
CA ASN A 41 -9.43 8.89 0.99
C ASN A 41 -9.05 10.23 0.33
N ALA A 42 -8.55 11.20 1.09
CA ALA A 42 -8.01 12.45 0.55
C ALA A 42 -6.81 12.19 -0.37
N SER A 43 -5.85 11.36 0.07
CA SER A 43 -4.69 11.02 -0.76
C SER A 43 -5.10 10.32 -2.05
N LEU A 44 -6.04 9.38 -2.00
CA LEU A 44 -6.54 8.70 -3.20
C LEU A 44 -7.16 9.66 -4.22
N ILE A 45 -7.87 10.70 -3.77
CA ILE A 45 -8.47 11.71 -4.65
C ILE A 45 -7.38 12.56 -5.32
N HIS A 46 -6.32 12.92 -4.57
CA HIS A 46 -5.19 13.65 -5.12
C HIS A 46 -4.41 12.78 -6.11
N ASP A 47 -4.16 11.51 -5.79
CA ASP A 47 -3.48 10.55 -6.65
C ASP A 47 -4.24 10.37 -7.99
N GLU A 48 -5.59 10.29 -7.97
CA GLU A 48 -6.41 10.21 -9.19
C GLU A 48 -6.17 11.40 -10.14
N VAL A 49 -5.87 12.58 -9.58
CA VAL A 49 -5.54 13.76 -10.39
C VAL A 49 -4.09 13.73 -10.88
N VAL A 50 -3.16 13.28 -10.05
CA VAL A 50 -1.72 13.19 -10.38
C VAL A 50 -1.47 12.12 -11.44
N ASP A 51 -2.16 10.97 -11.33
CA ASP A 51 -2.02 9.83 -12.23
C ASP A 51 -2.93 9.89 -13.46
N ASP A 52 -3.70 10.99 -13.66
CA ASP A 52 -4.74 11.10 -14.70
C ASP A 52 -5.69 9.89 -14.75
N THR A 53 -6.03 9.35 -13.57
CA THR A 53 -6.89 8.15 -13.45
C THR A 53 -8.36 8.57 -13.49
N TYR A 54 -9.13 8.00 -14.41
CA TYR A 54 -10.54 8.36 -14.63
C TYR A 54 -11.55 7.37 -14.07
N GLU A 55 -11.10 6.20 -13.63
CA GLU A 55 -11.94 5.15 -13.04
C GLU A 55 -11.21 4.46 -11.88
N ARG A 56 -11.95 4.19 -10.80
CA ARG A 56 -11.47 3.43 -9.65
C ARG A 56 -12.55 2.48 -9.15
N ARG A 57 -12.25 1.20 -9.08
CA ARG A 57 -13.18 0.15 -8.60
C ARG A 57 -14.52 0.13 -9.34
N GLY A 58 -14.50 0.29 -10.66
CA GLY A 58 -15.69 0.28 -11.50
C GLY A 58 -16.55 1.56 -11.37
N ARG A 59 -16.04 2.64 -10.77
CA ARG A 59 -16.71 3.93 -10.64
C ARG A 59 -15.84 5.05 -11.20
N SER A 60 -16.46 6.03 -11.83
CA SER A 60 -15.75 7.22 -12.28
C SER A 60 -15.09 7.92 -11.09
N SER A 61 -13.82 8.32 -11.25
CA SER A 61 -13.12 9.17 -10.27
C SER A 61 -13.76 10.57 -10.18
N ILE A 62 -13.37 11.36 -9.18
CA ILE A 62 -13.95 12.71 -9.00
C ILE A 62 -13.55 13.63 -10.14
N ASN A 63 -12.28 13.57 -10.57
CA ASN A 63 -11.79 14.35 -11.71
C ASN A 63 -12.48 13.98 -13.03
N ALA A 64 -12.83 12.70 -13.23
CA ALA A 64 -13.60 12.24 -14.38
C ALA A 64 -15.05 12.72 -14.36
N ARG A 65 -15.68 12.69 -13.18
CA ARG A 65 -17.09 13.04 -13.04
C ARG A 65 -17.34 14.56 -13.04
N TRP A 66 -16.38 15.32 -12.51
CA TRP A 66 -16.47 16.79 -12.43
C TRP A 66 -15.26 17.44 -13.10
N THR A 67 -14.22 17.76 -12.35
CA THR A 67 -12.98 18.37 -12.86
C THR A 67 -11.83 18.12 -11.88
N ASN A 68 -10.57 18.26 -12.34
CA ASN A 68 -9.40 18.24 -11.48
C ASN A 68 -9.50 19.28 -10.34
N LYS A 69 -10.06 20.46 -10.61
CA LYS A 69 -10.23 21.50 -9.60
C LYS A 69 -11.16 21.05 -8.46
N ILE A 70 -12.27 20.41 -8.80
CA ILE A 70 -13.20 19.87 -7.79
C ILE A 70 -12.55 18.71 -7.04
N ALA A 71 -11.80 17.83 -7.72
CA ALA A 71 -11.10 16.74 -7.07
C ALA A 71 -10.09 17.25 -6.03
N VAL A 72 -9.22 18.19 -6.40
CA VAL A 72 -8.24 18.79 -5.46
C VAL A 72 -8.93 19.40 -4.25
N LEU A 73 -9.95 20.25 -4.45
CA LEU A 73 -10.67 20.89 -3.34
C LEU A 73 -11.42 19.86 -2.47
N SER A 74 -11.91 18.78 -3.04
CA SER A 74 -12.55 17.69 -2.29
C SER A 74 -11.54 16.95 -1.42
N GLY A 75 -10.36 16.68 -1.95
CA GLY A 75 -9.23 16.12 -1.20
C GLY A 75 -8.81 17.01 -0.04
N ASP A 76 -8.64 18.32 -0.28
CA ASP A 76 -8.29 19.30 0.76
C ASP A 76 -9.35 19.38 1.85
N TYR A 77 -10.64 19.34 1.48
CA TYR A 77 -11.73 19.30 2.43
C TYR A 77 -11.69 18.04 3.31
N MET A 78 -11.42 16.87 2.71
CA MET A 78 -11.31 15.62 3.47
C MET A 78 -10.08 15.61 4.37
N LEU A 79 -8.93 16.11 3.89
CA LEU A 79 -7.71 16.24 4.68
C LEU A 79 -7.93 17.15 5.89
N SER A 80 -8.62 18.28 5.70
CA SER A 80 -8.98 19.20 6.80
C SER A 80 -9.87 18.52 7.85
N ASN A 81 -10.85 17.71 7.42
CA ASN A 81 -11.68 16.94 8.33
C ASN A 81 -10.91 15.81 9.04
N ALA A 82 -9.90 15.21 8.37
CA ALA A 82 -9.01 14.26 9.00
C ALA A 82 -8.24 14.91 10.17
N LEU A 83 -7.67 16.10 9.96
CA LEU A 83 -6.99 16.87 11.00
C LEU A 83 -7.93 17.25 12.15
N ILE A 84 -9.15 17.72 11.84
CA ILE A 84 -10.17 17.99 12.87
C ILE A 84 -10.49 16.72 13.68
N SER A 85 -10.59 15.56 13.04
CA SER A 85 -10.82 14.30 13.75
C SER A 85 -9.63 13.89 14.61
N ALA A 86 -8.39 14.12 14.14
CA ALA A 86 -7.18 13.88 14.92
C ALA A 86 -7.14 14.76 16.19
N THR A 87 -7.54 16.03 16.12
CA THR A 87 -7.58 16.92 17.31
C THR A 87 -8.56 16.43 18.37
N LYS A 88 -9.64 15.73 18.01
CA LYS A 88 -10.61 15.15 18.96
C LYS A 88 -10.02 14.04 19.83
N THR A 89 -8.86 13.49 19.46
CA THR A 89 -8.15 12.50 20.29
C THR A 89 -7.46 13.14 21.50
N ASN A 90 -7.35 14.46 21.54
CA ASN A 90 -6.58 15.23 22.55
C ASN A 90 -5.14 14.71 22.73
N SER A 91 -4.59 14.04 21.71
CA SER A 91 -3.27 13.41 21.72
C SER A 91 -2.35 14.06 20.70
N LEU A 92 -1.33 14.76 21.17
CA LEU A 92 -0.30 15.31 20.28
C LEU A 92 0.47 14.24 19.52
N PRO A 93 0.81 13.07 20.12
CA PRO A 93 1.39 11.96 19.34
C PRO A 93 0.51 11.49 18.17
N VAL A 94 -0.81 11.37 18.37
CA VAL A 94 -1.73 11.00 17.27
C VAL A 94 -1.73 12.08 16.18
N LEU A 95 -1.77 13.35 16.55
CA LEU A 95 -1.73 14.45 15.58
C LEU A 95 -0.42 14.44 14.78
N LYS A 96 0.72 14.15 15.44
CA LYS A 96 2.01 13.99 14.76
C LYS A 96 2.01 12.79 13.80
N ALA A 97 1.46 11.64 14.22
CA ALA A 97 1.34 10.46 13.35
C ALA A 97 0.53 10.78 12.09
N VAL A 98 -0.64 11.43 12.24
CA VAL A 98 -1.49 11.84 11.11
C VAL A 98 -0.77 12.84 10.19
N SER A 99 0.00 13.77 10.74
CA SER A 99 0.77 14.74 9.93
C SER A 99 1.93 14.07 9.17
N ASN A 100 2.62 13.13 9.82
CA ASN A 100 3.73 12.40 9.23
C ASN A 100 3.29 11.54 8.03
N ILE A 101 2.08 10.96 8.08
CA ILE A 101 1.55 10.20 6.94
C ILE A 101 1.49 11.06 5.68
N GLY A 102 0.95 12.28 5.79
CA GLY A 102 0.86 13.18 4.64
C GLY A 102 2.23 13.44 4.01
N MET A 103 3.24 13.64 4.85
CA MET A 103 4.63 13.83 4.41
C MET A 103 5.18 12.56 3.74
N GLU A 104 5.04 11.39 4.37
CA GLU A 104 5.58 10.12 3.84
C GLU A 104 4.92 9.71 2.52
N LEU A 105 3.60 9.91 2.39
CA LEU A 105 2.89 9.64 1.13
C LEU A 105 3.39 10.56 0.01
N SER A 106 3.54 11.86 0.28
CA SER A 106 4.05 12.81 -0.72
C SER A 106 5.49 12.48 -1.12
N ASP A 107 6.35 12.17 -0.15
CA ASP A 107 7.73 11.74 -0.40
C ASP A 107 7.77 10.44 -1.21
N GLY A 108 6.90 9.49 -0.89
CA GLY A 108 6.77 8.22 -1.61
C GLY A 108 6.36 8.42 -3.07
N GLU A 109 5.44 9.36 -3.33
CA GLU A 109 5.00 9.69 -4.69
C GLU A 109 6.14 10.36 -5.50
N VAL A 110 6.80 11.35 -4.92
CA VAL A 110 7.97 12.00 -5.55
C VAL A 110 9.08 10.97 -5.83
N LEU A 111 9.34 10.06 -4.87
CA LEU A 111 10.35 9.01 -5.05
C LEU A 111 9.93 8.04 -6.18
N GLN A 112 8.65 7.64 -6.25
CA GLN A 112 8.14 6.82 -7.33
C GLN A 112 8.30 7.51 -8.68
N LEU A 113 7.88 8.77 -8.82
CA LEU A 113 7.98 9.54 -10.06
C LEU A 113 9.44 9.72 -10.52
N THR A 114 10.38 9.78 -9.57
CA THR A 114 11.81 9.92 -9.88
C THR A 114 12.49 8.60 -10.21
N ASN A 115 12.09 7.50 -9.55
CA ASN A 115 12.70 6.17 -9.68
C ASN A 115 11.99 5.25 -10.69
N ALA A 116 10.73 5.52 -11.02
CA ALA A 116 9.88 4.67 -11.89
C ALA A 116 10.42 4.44 -13.31
N ARG A 117 11.64 4.92 -13.62
CA ARG A 117 12.19 4.93 -14.97
C ARG A 117 13.55 4.24 -15.09
N GLN A 118 13.89 3.37 -14.15
CA GLN A 118 15.22 2.77 -14.16
C GLN A 118 15.13 1.25 -14.21
N SER A 119 15.50 0.70 -15.38
CA SER A 119 15.74 -0.76 -15.55
C SER A 119 16.81 -1.30 -14.58
N LYS A 120 17.53 -0.42 -13.89
CA LYS A 120 18.58 -0.72 -12.90
C LYS A 120 18.07 -0.74 -11.46
N SER A 121 16.75 -0.64 -11.23
CA SER A 121 16.17 -0.69 -9.89
C SER A 121 16.58 -1.96 -9.15
N THR A 122 16.91 -1.80 -7.88
CA THR A 122 17.22 -2.93 -6.98
C THR A 122 16.00 -3.28 -6.12
N GLU A 123 16.01 -4.46 -5.49
CA GLU A 123 15.00 -4.81 -4.49
C GLU A 123 14.97 -3.78 -3.34
N GLU A 124 16.13 -3.25 -2.94
CA GLU A 124 16.20 -2.23 -1.91
C GLU A 124 15.48 -0.94 -2.33
N ASP A 125 15.68 -0.50 -3.57
CA ASP A 125 14.99 0.69 -4.11
C ASP A 125 13.48 0.47 -4.20
N TYR A 126 13.05 -0.70 -4.66
CA TYR A 126 11.65 -1.12 -4.67
C TYR A 126 11.06 -1.08 -3.25
N LEU A 127 11.71 -1.71 -2.27
CA LEU A 127 11.23 -1.74 -0.89
C LEU A 127 11.19 -0.34 -0.27
N LYS A 128 12.09 0.58 -0.61
CA LYS A 128 12.02 1.99 -0.18
C LYS A 128 10.74 2.68 -0.66
N VAL A 129 10.38 2.49 -1.94
CA VAL A 129 9.15 3.05 -2.51
C VAL A 129 7.92 2.42 -1.84
N VAL A 130 7.88 1.09 -1.75
CA VAL A 130 6.78 0.35 -1.12
C VAL A 130 6.56 0.76 0.34
N ARG A 131 7.65 0.94 1.10
CA ARG A 131 7.56 1.42 2.49
C ARG A 131 6.88 2.77 2.55
N LYS A 132 7.36 3.77 1.79
CA LYS A 132 6.85 5.14 1.86
C LYS A 132 5.42 5.25 1.33
N LYS A 133 5.12 4.66 0.17
CA LYS A 133 3.83 4.81 -0.49
C LYS A 133 2.71 3.97 0.13
N THR A 134 3.02 2.76 0.59
CA THR A 134 2.00 1.81 1.05
C THR A 134 2.19 1.38 2.50
N ALA A 135 3.39 0.89 2.88
CA ALA A 135 3.56 0.27 4.18
C ALA A 135 3.43 1.27 5.34
N MET A 136 3.88 2.52 5.15
CA MET A 136 3.74 3.57 6.16
C MET A 136 2.29 3.87 6.52
N LEU A 137 1.33 3.67 5.62
CA LEU A 137 -0.10 3.76 5.97
C LEU A 137 -0.48 2.73 7.03
N PHE A 138 -0.10 1.47 6.82
CA PHE A 138 -0.38 0.38 7.76
C PHE A 138 0.35 0.57 9.08
N PHE A 139 1.60 1.02 9.03
CA PHE A 139 2.40 1.42 10.19
C PHE A 139 1.64 2.43 11.07
N PHE A 140 1.19 3.53 10.48
CA PHE A 140 0.50 4.59 11.22
C PHE A 140 -0.91 4.20 11.67
N PHE A 141 -1.63 3.32 10.94
CA PHE A 141 -2.91 2.79 11.44
C PHE A 141 -2.71 2.02 12.74
N CYS A 142 -1.68 1.17 12.80
CA CYS A 142 -1.36 0.42 14.00
C CYS A 142 -0.83 1.32 15.11
N GLU A 143 0.00 2.33 14.79
CA GLU A 143 0.51 3.32 15.74
C GLU A 143 -0.62 4.11 16.40
N VAL A 144 -1.54 4.67 15.60
CA VAL A 144 -2.68 5.44 16.12
C VAL A 144 -3.56 4.58 17.03
N GLY A 145 -3.77 3.30 16.68
CA GLY A 145 -4.49 2.37 17.54
C GLY A 145 -3.79 2.20 18.89
N GLY A 146 -2.50 1.91 18.89
CA GLY A 146 -1.72 1.77 20.12
C GLY A 146 -1.68 3.05 20.96
N LEU A 147 -1.45 4.20 20.34
CA LEU A 147 -1.41 5.50 21.00
C LEU A 147 -2.74 5.84 21.72
N THR A 148 -3.88 5.54 21.10
CA THR A 148 -5.20 5.81 21.70
C THR A 148 -5.58 4.84 22.80
N ALA A 149 -4.89 3.71 22.91
CA ALA A 149 -5.04 2.73 23.99
C ALA A 149 -3.96 2.83 25.09
N ASN A 150 -3.11 3.86 25.04
CA ASN A 150 -1.97 4.07 25.94
C ASN A 150 -1.00 2.87 25.95
N ALA A 151 -0.72 2.29 24.80
CA ALA A 151 0.26 1.22 24.64
C ALA A 151 1.63 1.63 25.20
N THR A 152 2.35 0.71 25.80
CA THR A 152 3.77 0.90 26.18
C THR A 152 4.62 1.14 24.94
N GLU A 153 5.82 1.72 25.13
CA GLU A 153 6.76 1.95 24.01
C GLU A 153 7.07 0.66 23.24
N ASN A 154 7.25 -0.45 23.94
CA ASN A 154 7.54 -1.75 23.32
C ASN A 154 6.33 -2.29 22.52
N GLU A 155 5.12 -2.20 23.09
CA GLU A 155 3.89 -2.59 22.38
C GLU A 155 3.68 -1.73 21.12
N LEU A 156 3.91 -0.42 21.26
CA LEU A 156 3.78 0.52 20.15
C LEU A 156 4.79 0.19 19.04
N GLU A 157 6.05 -0.12 19.37
CA GLU A 157 7.06 -0.52 18.40
C GLU A 157 6.68 -1.82 17.68
N CYS A 158 6.19 -2.82 18.43
CA CYS A 158 5.70 -4.08 17.84
C CYS A 158 4.52 -3.84 16.88
N LEU A 159 3.54 -3.00 17.26
CA LEU A 159 2.40 -2.68 16.40
C LEU A 159 2.82 -1.93 15.13
N LYS A 160 3.73 -0.98 15.23
CA LYS A 160 4.29 -0.25 14.10
C LYS A 160 4.96 -1.19 13.10
N ASN A 161 5.83 -2.06 13.60
CA ASN A 161 6.52 -3.05 12.78
C ASN A 161 5.56 -4.07 12.16
N PHE A 162 4.53 -4.51 12.92
CA PHE A 162 3.45 -5.34 12.37
C PHE A 162 2.78 -4.65 11.18
N GLY A 163 2.42 -3.38 11.33
CA GLY A 163 1.80 -2.59 10.26
C GLY A 163 2.72 -2.47 9.04
N GLU A 164 3.98 -2.12 9.23
CA GLU A 164 4.95 -1.97 8.13
C GLU A 164 5.09 -3.27 7.34
N TYR A 165 5.38 -4.38 8.02
CA TYR A 165 5.58 -5.68 7.34
C TYR A 165 4.31 -6.18 6.66
N MET A 166 3.13 -5.98 7.28
CA MET A 166 1.85 -6.28 6.66
C MET A 166 1.60 -5.43 5.41
N GLY A 167 1.95 -4.15 5.44
CA GLY A 167 1.83 -3.24 4.31
C GLY A 167 2.74 -3.61 3.14
N ILE A 168 3.98 -4.03 3.42
CA ILE A 168 4.89 -4.55 2.38
C ILE A 168 4.32 -5.84 1.79
N CYS A 169 3.88 -6.79 2.62
CA CYS A 169 3.22 -8.02 2.17
C CYS A 169 2.02 -7.71 1.26
N PHE A 170 1.20 -6.74 1.65
CA PHE A 170 0.04 -6.28 0.90
C PHE A 170 0.43 -5.76 -0.49
N GLN A 171 1.45 -4.91 -0.59
CA GLN A 171 1.89 -4.36 -1.87
C GLN A 171 2.50 -5.42 -2.78
N ILE A 172 3.38 -6.29 -2.25
CA ILE A 172 3.96 -7.39 -3.05
C ILE A 172 2.83 -8.27 -3.64
N LYS A 173 1.75 -8.50 -2.89
CA LYS A 173 0.60 -9.25 -3.40
C LYS A 173 -0.12 -8.52 -4.53
N ASP A 174 -0.29 -7.20 -4.44
CA ASP A 174 -0.86 -6.41 -5.54
C ASP A 174 0.01 -6.48 -6.79
N ASP A 175 1.33 -6.34 -6.63
CA ASP A 175 2.27 -6.43 -7.74
C ASP A 175 2.28 -7.82 -8.40
N ILE A 176 2.11 -8.88 -7.61
CA ILE A 176 1.96 -10.25 -8.14
C ILE A 176 0.66 -10.37 -8.94
N PHE A 177 -0.44 -9.74 -8.48
CA PHE A 177 -1.71 -9.78 -9.21
C PHE A 177 -1.64 -9.18 -10.60
N ASP A 178 -0.81 -8.17 -10.80
CA ASP A 178 -0.65 -7.52 -12.11
C ASP A 178 -0.08 -8.48 -13.18
N TYR A 179 0.52 -9.61 -12.76
CA TYR A 179 1.01 -10.67 -13.64
C TYR A 179 -0.04 -11.75 -13.98
N TYR A 180 -1.14 -11.83 -13.22
CA TYR A 180 -2.19 -12.79 -13.55
C TYR A 180 -3.14 -12.20 -14.57
N GLN A 181 -3.44 -13.00 -15.59
CA GLN A 181 -4.51 -12.67 -16.52
C GLN A 181 -5.85 -12.83 -15.80
N ASP A 182 -6.68 -11.82 -15.83
CA ASP A 182 -8.08 -12.00 -15.47
C ASP A 182 -8.72 -12.92 -16.51
N ILE A 183 -8.98 -14.16 -16.12
CA ILE A 183 -9.53 -15.21 -16.99
C ILE A 183 -10.94 -14.82 -17.48
N GLU A 184 -11.68 -13.99 -16.72
CA GLU A 184 -13.01 -13.50 -17.11
C GLU A 184 -12.94 -12.33 -18.12
N ILE A 185 -11.87 -11.54 -18.12
CA ILE A 185 -11.74 -10.34 -18.98
C ILE A 185 -10.77 -10.59 -20.16
N GLY A 186 -9.95 -11.65 -20.10
CA GLY A 186 -9.04 -12.04 -21.20
C GLY A 186 -7.90 -11.04 -21.45
N LYS A 187 -7.57 -10.16 -20.49
CA LYS A 187 -6.50 -9.17 -20.61
C LYS A 187 -5.48 -9.39 -19.50
N PRO A 188 -4.15 -9.42 -19.81
CA PRO A 188 -3.14 -9.20 -18.79
C PRO A 188 -3.38 -7.80 -18.22
N THR A 189 -3.38 -7.66 -16.92
CA THR A 189 -3.53 -6.36 -16.28
C THR A 189 -2.32 -5.48 -16.60
N ALA A 190 -1.11 -5.92 -16.37
CA ALA A 190 0.15 -5.25 -16.72
C ALA A 190 0.13 -3.71 -16.61
N ASN A 191 -0.74 -3.19 -15.73
CA ASN A 191 -0.95 -1.75 -15.57
C ASN A 191 0.32 -1.10 -15.01
N ASP A 192 0.98 -1.77 -14.04
CA ASP A 192 2.21 -1.25 -13.44
C ASP A 192 3.32 -1.06 -14.47
N LEU A 193 3.48 -2.02 -15.38
CA LEU A 193 4.47 -1.90 -16.44
C LEU A 193 4.11 -0.79 -17.44
N GLN A 194 2.82 -0.64 -17.79
CA GLN A 194 2.35 0.45 -18.66
C GLN A 194 2.57 1.83 -18.03
N ASP A 195 2.43 1.93 -16.71
CA ASP A 195 2.78 3.11 -15.92
C ASP A 195 4.30 3.31 -15.76
N GLY A 196 5.11 2.40 -16.31
CA GLY A 196 6.58 2.43 -16.23
C GLY A 196 7.14 1.97 -14.89
N LYS A 197 6.36 1.26 -14.08
CA LYS A 197 6.79 0.72 -12.79
C LYS A 197 7.46 -0.64 -12.98
N VAL A 198 8.66 -0.79 -12.40
CA VAL A 198 9.40 -2.06 -12.39
C VAL A 198 9.25 -2.68 -11.02
N THR A 199 8.39 -3.71 -10.92
CA THR A 199 8.02 -4.34 -9.65
C THR A 199 8.91 -5.55 -9.32
N LEU A 200 8.79 -6.09 -8.10
CA LEU A 200 9.69 -7.10 -7.55
C LEU A 200 9.91 -8.33 -8.43
N PRO A 201 8.88 -8.93 -9.09
CA PRO A 201 9.08 -10.05 -9.98
C PRO A 201 10.06 -9.75 -11.13
N LEU A 202 9.90 -8.58 -11.75
CA LEU A 202 10.72 -8.16 -12.88
C LEU A 202 12.14 -7.77 -12.43
N ILE A 203 12.28 -7.09 -11.30
CA ILE A 203 13.60 -6.77 -10.70
C ILE A 203 14.41 -8.04 -10.48
N TYR A 204 13.82 -9.06 -9.86
CA TYR A 204 14.47 -10.34 -9.63
C TYR A 204 14.90 -11.01 -10.94
N ALA A 205 14.02 -11.06 -11.93
CA ALA A 205 14.30 -11.66 -13.23
C ALA A 205 15.46 -10.97 -13.95
N ILE A 206 15.50 -9.63 -13.94
CA ILE A 206 16.59 -8.85 -14.54
C ILE A 206 17.92 -9.10 -13.80
N GLN A 207 17.90 -9.07 -12.46
CA GLN A 207 19.14 -9.25 -11.67
C GLN A 207 19.72 -10.66 -11.80
N ASN A 208 18.90 -11.68 -11.98
CA ASN A 208 19.32 -13.08 -12.08
C ASN A 208 19.46 -13.60 -13.52
N SER A 209 19.52 -12.69 -14.49
CA SER A 209 19.74 -13.02 -15.90
C SER A 209 21.00 -12.35 -16.43
N THR A 210 21.76 -13.07 -17.26
CA THR A 210 23.06 -12.61 -17.80
C THR A 210 23.16 -12.77 -19.31
N ASN A 211 22.03 -12.93 -20.03
CA ASN A 211 21.97 -13.18 -21.47
C ASN A 211 21.41 -12.00 -22.26
N GLY A 212 21.53 -12.03 -23.59
CA GLY A 212 21.02 -10.96 -24.47
C GLY A 212 19.53 -10.65 -24.30
N LYS A 213 18.71 -11.59 -23.79
CA LYS A 213 17.28 -11.36 -23.50
C LYS A 213 17.11 -10.35 -22.34
N ARG A 214 18.02 -10.35 -21.34
CA ARG A 214 18.04 -9.32 -20.29
C ARG A 214 18.23 -7.93 -20.87
N GLU A 215 19.18 -7.80 -21.80
CA GLU A 215 19.49 -6.50 -22.44
C GLU A 215 18.32 -6.00 -23.29
N GLU A 216 17.63 -6.89 -23.99
CA GLU A 216 16.42 -6.60 -24.74
C GLU A 216 15.30 -6.08 -23.81
N ILE A 217 15.04 -6.75 -22.69
CA ILE A 217 14.04 -6.35 -21.69
C ILE A 217 14.39 -4.98 -21.10
N MET A 218 15.65 -4.76 -20.73
CA MET A 218 16.09 -3.47 -20.21
C MET A 218 15.91 -2.35 -21.25
N ALA A 219 16.20 -2.60 -22.53
CA ALA A 219 16.00 -1.64 -23.60
C ALA A 219 14.51 -1.27 -23.78
N ILE A 220 13.58 -2.23 -23.68
CA ILE A 220 12.15 -2.00 -23.73
C ILE A 220 11.72 -1.08 -22.57
N ILE A 221 12.17 -1.35 -21.34
CA ILE A 221 11.85 -0.55 -20.15
C ILE A 221 12.39 0.88 -20.32
N ASP A 222 13.65 1.02 -20.70
CA ASP A 222 14.32 2.32 -20.82
C ASP A 222 13.76 3.17 -21.96
N SER A 223 13.33 2.54 -23.07
CA SER A 223 12.68 3.23 -24.20
C SER A 223 11.20 3.50 -23.98
N LYS A 224 10.58 2.90 -22.95
CA LYS A 224 9.14 2.95 -22.69
C LYS A 224 8.28 2.48 -23.87
N ASP A 225 8.78 1.55 -24.64
CA ASP A 225 8.03 0.95 -25.74
C ASP A 225 7.11 -0.17 -25.22
N PHE A 226 6.04 0.22 -24.52
CA PHE A 226 5.06 -0.68 -23.91
C PHE A 226 3.93 -1.04 -24.88
N THR A 227 4.29 -1.37 -26.13
CA THR A 227 3.35 -2.05 -27.02
C THR A 227 2.92 -3.39 -26.42
N ARG A 228 1.75 -3.90 -26.79
CA ARG A 228 1.22 -5.17 -26.27
C ARG A 228 2.23 -6.32 -26.39
N VAL A 229 2.92 -6.40 -27.52
CA VAL A 229 3.95 -7.44 -27.76
C VAL A 229 5.10 -7.33 -26.79
N ASN A 230 5.58 -6.11 -26.53
CA ASN A 230 6.67 -5.87 -25.60
C ASN A 230 6.24 -6.09 -24.14
N VAL A 231 5.01 -5.71 -23.77
CA VAL A 231 4.44 -6.02 -22.46
C VAL A 231 4.40 -7.53 -22.24
N ASP A 232 3.85 -8.30 -23.18
CA ASP A 232 3.80 -9.76 -23.10
C ASP A 232 5.21 -10.36 -22.99
N LEU A 233 6.19 -9.83 -23.73
CA LEU A 233 7.58 -10.26 -23.67
C LEU A 233 8.21 -10.04 -22.28
N VAL A 234 8.01 -8.85 -21.70
CA VAL A 234 8.54 -8.50 -20.37
C VAL A 234 7.88 -9.34 -19.28
N MET A 235 6.56 -9.53 -19.35
CA MET A 235 5.79 -10.33 -18.39
C MET A 235 6.24 -11.80 -18.43
N ASN A 236 6.31 -12.39 -19.62
CA ASN A 236 6.77 -13.77 -19.79
C ASN A 236 8.21 -13.95 -19.31
N PHE A 237 9.09 -12.98 -19.58
CA PHE A 237 10.46 -13.02 -19.06
C PHE A 237 10.50 -13.08 -17.54
N ALA A 238 9.71 -12.25 -16.84
CA ALA A 238 9.65 -12.26 -15.39
C ALA A 238 9.15 -13.61 -14.85
N ILE A 239 8.12 -14.20 -15.48
CA ILE A 239 7.56 -15.51 -15.12
C ILE A 239 8.59 -16.61 -15.35
N GLU A 240 9.16 -16.72 -16.56
CA GLU A 240 10.14 -17.76 -16.94
C GLU A 240 11.40 -17.77 -16.07
N LYS A 241 11.76 -16.61 -15.52
CA LYS A 241 12.94 -16.45 -14.64
C LYS A 241 12.63 -16.65 -13.15
N GLY A 242 11.45 -17.10 -12.80
CA GLY A 242 11.08 -17.37 -11.42
C GLY A 242 10.80 -16.12 -10.59
N GLY A 243 10.48 -14.99 -11.24
CA GLY A 243 10.20 -13.73 -10.56
C GLY A 243 8.97 -13.80 -9.66
N LEU A 244 7.91 -14.50 -10.10
CA LEU A 244 6.69 -14.65 -9.30
C LEU A 244 6.89 -15.55 -8.08
N GLU A 245 7.64 -16.63 -8.22
CA GLU A 245 7.99 -17.52 -7.12
C GLU A 245 8.82 -16.79 -6.07
N TYR A 246 9.79 -15.98 -6.52
CA TYR A 246 10.59 -15.14 -5.64
C TYR A 246 9.74 -14.13 -4.90
N ALA A 247 8.92 -13.37 -5.61
CA ALA A 247 8.04 -12.36 -5.00
C ALA A 247 7.05 -13.01 -4.01
N SER A 248 6.49 -14.17 -4.35
CA SER A 248 5.61 -14.94 -3.46
C SER A 248 6.34 -15.37 -2.18
N LYS A 249 7.59 -15.82 -2.29
CA LYS A 249 8.40 -16.15 -1.11
C LYS A 249 8.66 -14.92 -0.25
N ARG A 250 9.06 -13.80 -0.85
CA ARG A 250 9.30 -12.54 -0.11
C ARG A 250 8.04 -12.04 0.59
N MET A 251 6.88 -12.15 -0.06
CA MET A 251 5.58 -11.84 0.54
C MET A 251 5.30 -12.68 1.80
N GLU A 252 5.55 -14.00 1.72
CA GLU A 252 5.38 -14.90 2.88
C GLU A 252 6.38 -14.58 4.00
N ASP A 253 7.63 -14.22 3.67
CA ASP A 253 8.63 -13.79 4.64
C ASP A 253 8.15 -12.55 5.41
N PHE A 254 7.63 -11.52 4.72
CA PHE A 254 7.10 -10.31 5.36
C PHE A 254 5.85 -10.58 6.18
N LYS A 255 4.96 -11.47 5.73
CA LYS A 255 3.82 -11.93 6.54
C LYS A 255 4.28 -12.59 7.84
N ALA A 256 5.28 -13.46 7.76
CA ALA A 256 5.81 -14.12 8.95
C ALA A 256 6.44 -13.12 9.92
N LEU A 257 7.20 -12.14 9.41
CA LEU A 257 7.77 -11.05 10.22
C LEU A 257 6.67 -10.21 10.89
N ALA A 258 5.57 -9.91 10.19
CA ALA A 258 4.42 -9.22 10.76
C ALA A 258 3.82 -10.02 11.93
N ILE A 259 3.49 -11.28 11.71
CA ILE A 259 2.91 -12.13 12.77
C ILE A 259 3.85 -12.29 13.96
N GLN A 260 5.15 -12.35 13.73
CA GLN A 260 6.16 -12.43 14.77
C GLN A 260 6.10 -11.23 15.74
N GLN A 261 5.79 -10.02 15.26
CA GLN A 261 5.67 -8.84 16.13
C GLN A 261 4.55 -8.98 17.17
N LEU A 262 3.55 -9.81 16.89
CA LEU A 262 2.43 -10.01 17.82
C LEU A 262 2.69 -11.07 18.90
N THR A 263 3.82 -11.75 18.89
CA THR A 263 4.11 -12.85 19.83
C THR A 263 4.21 -12.38 21.29
N SER A 264 4.63 -11.12 21.53
CA SER A 264 4.74 -10.53 22.87
C SER A 264 3.39 -10.15 23.48
N PHE A 265 2.33 -10.03 22.68
CA PHE A 265 1.00 -9.70 23.17
C PHE A 265 0.28 -10.94 23.76
N PRO A 266 -0.53 -10.76 24.80
CA PRO A 266 -1.34 -11.86 25.36
C PRO A 266 -2.35 -12.37 24.33
N GLU A 267 -2.73 -13.64 24.47
CA GLU A 267 -3.74 -14.22 23.59
C GLU A 267 -5.10 -13.52 23.77
N SER A 268 -5.67 -13.09 22.66
CA SER A 268 -6.96 -12.38 22.62
C SER A 268 -7.60 -12.49 21.23
N GLU A 269 -8.90 -12.27 21.16
CA GLU A 269 -9.62 -12.20 19.88
C GLU A 269 -9.06 -11.10 18.97
N ALA A 270 -8.62 -9.97 19.54
CA ALA A 270 -8.04 -8.87 18.78
C ALA A 270 -6.69 -9.25 18.15
N LYS A 271 -5.80 -9.91 18.92
CA LYS A 271 -4.54 -10.45 18.39
C LYS A 271 -4.80 -11.43 17.25
N GLN A 272 -5.73 -12.38 17.45
CA GLN A 272 -6.07 -13.35 16.41
C GLN A 272 -6.69 -12.70 15.17
N ALA A 273 -7.45 -11.61 15.34
CA ALA A 273 -7.98 -10.84 14.23
C ALA A 273 -6.87 -10.09 13.47
N LEU A 274 -5.86 -9.52 14.15
CA LEU A 274 -4.68 -8.93 13.50
C LEU A 274 -3.90 -9.98 12.69
N ILE A 275 -3.69 -11.18 13.23
CA ILE A 275 -3.05 -12.30 12.52
C ILE A 275 -3.85 -12.62 11.24
N LYS A 276 -5.18 -12.74 11.33
CA LYS A 276 -6.04 -12.97 10.16
C LYS A 276 -5.98 -11.82 9.14
N CYS A 277 -5.77 -10.57 9.57
CA CYS A 277 -5.57 -9.46 8.64
C CYS A 277 -4.26 -9.64 7.84
N ALA A 278 -3.17 -10.09 8.47
CA ALA A 278 -1.92 -10.37 7.79
C ALA A 278 -2.03 -11.57 6.83
N GLU A 279 -2.73 -12.65 7.25
CA GLU A 279 -3.04 -13.79 6.40
C GLU A 279 -3.90 -13.38 5.20
N PHE A 280 -4.92 -12.56 5.42
CA PHE A 280 -5.78 -12.03 4.35
C PHE A 280 -4.97 -11.19 3.35
N ALA A 281 -3.99 -10.40 3.80
CA ALA A 281 -3.14 -9.60 2.92
C ALA A 281 -2.42 -10.46 1.87
N SER A 282 -1.94 -11.66 2.25
CA SER A 282 -1.27 -12.60 1.35
C SER A 282 -2.24 -13.51 0.56
N ALA A 283 -3.38 -13.87 1.15
CA ALA A 283 -4.30 -14.88 0.60
C ALA A 283 -5.41 -14.31 -0.31
N ARG A 284 -5.51 -12.97 -0.45
CA ARG A 284 -6.51 -12.32 -1.32
C ARG A 284 -6.54 -12.99 -2.71
N LYS A 285 -7.77 -13.25 -3.17
CA LYS A 285 -8.02 -13.54 -4.59
C LYS A 285 -8.43 -12.24 -5.27
N ILE A 286 -8.20 -12.15 -6.56
CA ILE A 286 -8.59 -11.03 -7.42
C ILE A 286 -10.09 -10.77 -7.29
#